data_1d7a02684f89b8b092e7a696b39a3b56
#
_entry.id   1d7a02684f89b8b092e7a696b39a3b56
#
_cell.length_a   1.000
_cell.length_b   1.000
_cell.length_c   1.000
_cell.angle_alpha   90.00
_cell.angle_beta   90.00
_cell.angle_gamma   90.00
#
_symmetry.space_group_name_H-M   'P 1'
#
loop_
_entity.id
_entity.type
_entity.pdbx_description
1 polymer ?
#
loop_
_entity_poly.entity_id
_entity_poly.type
_entity_poly.pdbx_seq_one_letter_code
_entity_poly.pdbx_strand_id
1 'polypeptide(L)'
;MLKNDYKKEVENSLDLIYEEVDKRIADKEDDEAKEIVNKGLKSLVGLDIGTIEVFSFHSISEIIDRENQYNSMKYLAFGCLMSLMGKIYSKKSEDTSYVIYYEKALDGFYKAFSEDEEINEKYTEDAVDTCKELSKYELSIEIDKKILRLYEMLNKLDKAEDTLFYMLQKTDNDGSIILEGMKFYNRLKKKEKEVLSEGNLPFEEVEDGIAELERRMGI
;
A
#
# COMPACT_ATOMS: atom_id res chain seq x y z
N MET A 1 9.63 -25.79 -7.36
CA MET A 1 10.09 -24.45 -7.77
C MET A 1 10.73 -23.79 -6.55
N LEU A 2 11.93 -23.22 -6.65
CA LEU A 2 12.55 -22.52 -5.53
C LEU A 2 11.86 -21.17 -5.35
N LYS A 3 11.75 -20.64 -4.10
CA LYS A 3 11.12 -19.33 -3.81
C LYS A 3 11.62 -18.24 -4.75
N ASN A 4 12.92 -18.21 -5.02
CA ASN A 4 13.55 -17.22 -5.89
C ASN A 4 13.14 -17.34 -7.37
N ASP A 5 12.84 -18.53 -7.87
CA ASP A 5 12.41 -18.71 -9.26
C ASP A 5 10.98 -18.18 -9.46
N TYR A 6 10.09 -18.47 -8.49
CA TYR A 6 8.71 -17.96 -8.51
C TYR A 6 8.67 -16.43 -8.37
N LYS A 7 9.48 -15.86 -7.47
CA LYS A 7 9.61 -14.40 -7.32
C LYS A 7 9.98 -13.74 -8.65
N LYS A 8 11.03 -14.24 -9.31
CA LYS A 8 11.46 -13.73 -10.63
C LYS A 8 10.40 -13.88 -11.71
N GLU A 9 9.66 -14.99 -11.70
CA GLU A 9 8.58 -15.22 -12.66
C GLU A 9 7.45 -14.19 -12.50
N VAL A 10 7.04 -13.92 -11.25
CA VAL A 10 6.03 -12.89 -10.96
C VAL A 10 6.55 -11.51 -11.34
N GLU A 11 7.78 -11.16 -10.96
CA GLU A 11 8.40 -9.88 -11.29
C GLU A 11 8.48 -9.65 -12.80
N ASN A 12 8.96 -10.64 -13.58
CA ASN A 12 9.03 -10.55 -15.03
C ASN A 12 7.63 -10.39 -15.66
N SER A 13 6.64 -11.11 -15.13
CA SER A 13 5.26 -11.01 -15.61
C SER A 13 4.67 -9.63 -15.35
N LEU A 14 4.92 -9.06 -14.18
CA LEU A 14 4.50 -7.70 -13.85
C LEU A 14 5.16 -6.68 -14.75
N ASP A 15 6.46 -6.78 -15.01
CA ASP A 15 7.19 -5.87 -15.90
C ASP A 15 6.57 -5.83 -17.31
N LEU A 16 6.28 -7.00 -17.87
CA LEU A 16 5.62 -7.10 -19.18
C LEU A 16 4.21 -6.48 -19.16
N ILE A 17 3.45 -6.70 -18.08
CA ILE A 17 2.11 -6.12 -17.94
C ILE A 17 2.20 -4.60 -17.85
N TYR A 18 3.14 -4.04 -17.08
CA TYR A 18 3.35 -2.60 -16.96
C TYR A 18 3.67 -1.98 -18.32
N GLU A 19 4.63 -2.54 -19.06
CA GLU A 19 5.00 -2.04 -20.39
C GLU A 19 3.81 -2.04 -21.36
N GLU A 20 3.03 -3.11 -21.36
CA GLU A 20 1.90 -3.26 -22.26
C GLU A 20 0.73 -2.33 -21.89
N VAL A 21 0.43 -2.20 -20.60
CA VAL A 21 -0.58 -1.29 -20.07
C VAL A 21 -0.21 0.16 -20.36
N ASP A 22 1.03 0.59 -20.09
CA ASP A 22 1.47 1.96 -20.34
C ASP A 22 1.40 2.31 -21.83
N LYS A 23 1.71 1.37 -22.73
CA LYS A 23 1.54 1.54 -24.17
C LYS A 23 0.07 1.75 -24.52
N ARG A 24 -0.84 0.89 -24.04
CA ARG A 24 -2.29 1.02 -24.33
C ARG A 24 -2.87 2.32 -23.80
N ILE A 25 -2.44 2.73 -22.60
CA ILE A 25 -2.83 4.03 -22.05
C ILE A 25 -2.34 5.20 -22.93
N ALA A 26 -1.12 5.13 -23.45
CA ALA A 26 -0.58 6.17 -24.35
C ALA A 26 -1.38 6.24 -25.66
N ASP A 27 -1.81 5.09 -26.18
CA ASP A 27 -2.62 4.96 -27.40
C ASP A 27 -4.11 5.26 -27.17
N LYS A 28 -4.54 5.56 -25.92
CA LYS A 28 -5.91 5.78 -25.45
C LYS A 28 -6.83 4.55 -25.61
N GLU A 29 -6.25 3.38 -25.54
CA GLU A 29 -6.90 2.07 -25.64
C GLU A 29 -7.17 1.51 -24.22
N ASP A 30 -7.87 2.28 -23.37
CA ASP A 30 -8.03 1.96 -21.95
C ASP A 30 -8.79 0.65 -21.69
N ASP A 31 -9.72 0.26 -22.57
CA ASP A 31 -10.44 -1.01 -22.41
C ASP A 31 -9.53 -2.22 -22.70
N GLU A 32 -8.58 -2.07 -23.61
CA GLU A 32 -7.54 -3.08 -23.82
C GLU A 32 -6.56 -3.12 -22.65
N ALA A 33 -6.19 -1.96 -22.09
CA ALA A 33 -5.36 -1.88 -20.88
C ALA A 33 -6.02 -2.62 -19.70
N LYS A 34 -7.32 -2.44 -19.47
CA LYS A 34 -8.09 -3.18 -18.44
C LYS A 34 -8.08 -4.69 -18.68
N GLU A 35 -8.24 -5.13 -19.92
CA GLU A 35 -8.22 -6.55 -20.25
C GLU A 35 -6.85 -7.18 -19.99
N ILE A 36 -5.76 -6.45 -20.25
CA ILE A 36 -4.39 -6.89 -19.92
C ILE A 36 -4.24 -7.06 -18.40
N VAL A 37 -4.68 -6.09 -17.61
CA VAL A 37 -4.65 -6.18 -16.13
C VAL A 37 -5.50 -7.36 -15.66
N ASN A 38 -6.70 -7.55 -16.21
CA ASN A 38 -7.58 -8.66 -15.83
C ASN A 38 -6.96 -10.03 -16.15
N LYS A 39 -6.25 -10.18 -17.27
CA LYS A 39 -5.48 -11.39 -17.59
C LYS A 39 -4.34 -11.61 -16.59
N GLY A 40 -3.65 -10.54 -16.22
CA GLY A 40 -2.62 -10.56 -15.17
C GLY A 40 -3.17 -11.04 -13.82
N LEU A 41 -4.32 -10.51 -13.38
CA LEU A 41 -5.00 -10.93 -12.16
C LEU A 41 -5.34 -12.42 -12.18
N LYS A 42 -5.91 -12.93 -13.30
CA LYS A 42 -6.20 -14.35 -13.47
C LYS A 42 -4.95 -15.23 -13.40
N SER A 43 -3.87 -14.80 -14.04
CA SER A 43 -2.63 -15.56 -14.13
C SER A 43 -1.84 -15.58 -12.83
N LEU A 44 -1.67 -14.42 -12.17
CA LEU A 44 -0.77 -14.26 -11.03
C LEU A 44 -1.49 -14.44 -9.68
N VAL A 45 -2.77 -14.09 -9.61
CA VAL A 45 -3.56 -14.10 -8.37
C VAL A 45 -4.61 -15.22 -8.36
N GLY A 46 -5.04 -15.68 -9.56
CA GLY A 46 -6.09 -16.68 -9.71
C GLY A 46 -7.51 -16.11 -9.61
N LEU A 47 -7.67 -14.79 -9.68
CA LEU A 47 -8.95 -14.08 -9.59
C LEU A 47 -9.13 -13.14 -10.78
N ASP A 48 -10.37 -12.96 -11.22
CA ASP A 48 -10.69 -11.93 -12.22
C ASP A 48 -11.25 -10.67 -11.55
N ILE A 49 -11.26 -9.57 -12.33
CA ILE A 49 -11.70 -8.27 -11.83
C ILE A 49 -13.16 -8.29 -11.35
N GLY A 50 -14.06 -9.00 -12.04
CA GLY A 50 -15.45 -9.08 -11.65
C GLY A 50 -15.64 -9.77 -10.30
N THR A 51 -14.87 -10.78 -10.00
CA THR A 51 -14.82 -11.42 -8.68
C THR A 51 -14.25 -10.46 -7.62
N ILE A 52 -13.15 -9.77 -7.96
CA ILE A 52 -12.48 -8.84 -7.04
C ILE A 52 -13.39 -7.66 -6.69
N GLU A 53 -14.17 -7.13 -7.63
CA GLU A 53 -15.08 -6.00 -7.39
C GLU A 53 -16.17 -6.31 -6.38
N VAL A 54 -16.69 -7.53 -6.36
CA VAL A 54 -17.78 -7.93 -5.45
C VAL A 54 -17.32 -8.52 -4.12
N PHE A 55 -16.07 -8.99 -4.03
CA PHE A 55 -15.54 -9.62 -2.82
C PHE A 55 -14.89 -8.59 -1.89
N SER A 56 -15.07 -8.81 -0.58
CA SER A 56 -14.27 -8.12 0.43
C SER A 56 -12.80 -8.57 0.33
N PHE A 57 -11.86 -7.73 0.77
CA PHE A 57 -10.46 -8.14 0.82
C PHE A 57 -10.22 -9.36 1.71
N HIS A 58 -10.99 -9.50 2.78
CA HIS A 58 -10.94 -10.69 3.62
C HIS A 58 -11.23 -11.99 2.82
N SER A 59 -12.29 -11.99 2.01
CA SER A 59 -12.60 -13.15 1.16
C SER A 59 -11.54 -13.40 0.08
N ILE A 60 -10.95 -12.34 -0.48
CA ILE A 60 -9.84 -12.42 -1.42
C ILE A 60 -8.61 -13.05 -0.75
N SER A 61 -8.28 -12.59 0.47
CA SER A 61 -7.13 -13.12 1.20
C SER A 61 -7.31 -14.60 1.55
N GLU A 62 -8.51 -15.03 1.94
CA GLU A 62 -8.79 -16.47 2.16
C GLU A 62 -8.54 -17.33 0.91
N ILE A 63 -8.79 -16.79 -0.29
CA ILE A 63 -8.52 -17.50 -1.54
C ILE A 63 -7.01 -17.57 -1.81
N ILE A 64 -6.30 -16.45 -1.66
CA ILE A 64 -4.85 -16.37 -1.86
C ILE A 64 -4.13 -17.30 -0.87
N ASP A 65 -4.56 -17.31 0.39
CA ASP A 65 -3.90 -18.04 1.48
C ASP A 65 -4.13 -19.57 1.41
N ARG A 66 -5.11 -20.05 0.64
CA ARG A 66 -5.41 -21.50 0.52
C ARG A 66 -4.23 -22.33 0.01
N GLU A 67 -3.40 -21.75 -0.85
CA GLU A 67 -2.28 -22.48 -1.46
C GLU A 67 -1.02 -22.52 -0.59
N ASN A 68 -0.96 -21.72 0.49
CA ASN A 68 0.10 -21.70 1.50
C ASN A 68 1.54 -21.61 0.96
N GLN A 69 1.72 -21.09 -0.26
CA GLN A 69 3.04 -20.95 -0.89
C GLN A 69 3.14 -19.59 -1.59
N TYR A 70 4.20 -18.84 -1.25
CA TYR A 70 4.57 -17.58 -1.91
C TYR A 70 3.49 -16.49 -1.89
N ASN A 71 2.66 -16.46 -0.84
CA ASN A 71 1.52 -15.56 -0.75
C ASN A 71 1.91 -14.08 -0.84
N SER A 72 3.07 -13.69 -0.26
CA SER A 72 3.60 -12.32 -0.38
C SER A 72 3.70 -11.84 -1.83
N MET A 73 4.16 -12.70 -2.75
CA MET A 73 4.27 -12.36 -4.18
C MET A 73 2.91 -12.28 -4.88
N LYS A 74 1.93 -13.09 -4.46
CA LYS A 74 0.55 -12.97 -4.96
C LYS A 74 -0.12 -11.69 -4.47
N TYR A 75 0.10 -11.33 -3.21
CA TYR A 75 -0.38 -10.06 -2.66
C TYR A 75 0.30 -8.87 -3.32
N LEU A 76 1.60 -8.96 -3.62
CA LEU A 76 2.30 -7.94 -4.37
C LEU A 76 1.69 -7.77 -5.77
N ALA A 77 1.53 -8.86 -6.51
CA ALA A 77 0.91 -8.82 -7.83
C ALA A 77 -0.51 -8.25 -7.78
N PHE A 78 -1.30 -8.64 -6.78
CA PHE A 78 -2.62 -8.08 -6.53
C PHE A 78 -2.56 -6.57 -6.31
N GLY A 79 -1.68 -6.08 -5.42
CA GLY A 79 -1.49 -4.66 -5.14
C GLY A 79 -1.12 -3.86 -6.40
N CYS A 80 -0.12 -4.33 -7.14
CA CYS A 80 0.34 -3.72 -8.39
C CYS A 80 -0.78 -3.63 -9.45
N LEU A 81 -1.48 -4.73 -9.68
CA LEU A 81 -2.52 -4.80 -10.71
C LEU A 81 -3.77 -3.99 -10.32
N MET A 82 -4.12 -3.94 -9.05
CA MET A 82 -5.21 -3.08 -8.58
C MET A 82 -4.84 -1.59 -8.66
N SER A 83 -3.57 -1.22 -8.37
CA SER A 83 -3.08 0.15 -8.57
C SER A 83 -3.15 0.57 -10.04
N LEU A 84 -2.76 -0.31 -10.98
CA LEU A 84 -2.92 -0.07 -12.42
C LEU A 84 -4.40 0.14 -12.81
N MET A 85 -5.32 -0.66 -12.28
CA MET A 85 -6.77 -0.44 -12.50
C MET A 85 -7.21 0.93 -12.02
N GLY A 86 -6.81 1.33 -10.79
CA GLY A 86 -7.07 2.67 -10.29
C GLY A 86 -6.55 3.76 -11.23
N LYS A 87 -5.31 3.62 -11.73
CA LYS A 87 -4.69 4.56 -12.67
C LYS A 87 -5.45 4.66 -14.00
N ILE A 88 -5.94 3.53 -14.53
CA ILE A 88 -6.72 3.51 -15.79
C ILE A 88 -8.06 4.22 -15.61
N TYR A 89 -8.78 3.91 -14.53
CA TYR A 89 -10.11 4.49 -14.28
C TYR A 89 -10.05 5.96 -13.87
N SER A 90 -9.04 6.40 -13.12
CA SER A 90 -8.90 7.81 -12.68
C SER A 90 -8.78 8.80 -13.84
N LYS A 91 -8.36 8.36 -15.02
CA LYS A 91 -8.24 9.21 -16.21
C LYS A 91 -9.57 9.56 -16.87
N LYS A 92 -10.60 8.75 -16.68
CA LYS A 92 -11.89 8.86 -17.40
C LYS A 92 -13.06 9.32 -16.53
N SER A 93 -12.95 9.19 -15.22
CA SER A 93 -14.09 9.33 -14.32
C SER A 93 -14.07 10.69 -13.61
N GLU A 94 -15.15 11.46 -13.77
CA GLU A 94 -15.46 12.55 -12.83
C GLU A 94 -15.94 12.00 -11.47
N ASP A 95 -16.25 10.71 -11.41
CA ASP A 95 -16.67 9.95 -10.24
C ASP A 95 -15.45 9.37 -9.51
N THR A 96 -15.50 9.32 -8.20
CA THR A 96 -14.44 8.77 -7.32
C THR A 96 -14.53 7.26 -7.13
N SER A 97 -15.40 6.56 -7.87
CA SER A 97 -15.59 5.10 -7.77
C SER A 97 -14.30 4.28 -7.97
N TYR A 98 -13.32 4.84 -8.68
CA TYR A 98 -12.02 4.20 -8.87
C TYR A 98 -11.15 4.15 -7.59
N VAL A 99 -11.47 4.91 -6.56
CA VAL A 99 -10.75 4.90 -5.27
C VAL A 99 -10.75 3.50 -4.66
N ILE A 100 -11.82 2.73 -4.86
CA ILE A 100 -11.91 1.34 -4.38
C ILE A 100 -10.78 0.44 -4.91
N TYR A 101 -10.28 0.69 -6.11
CA TYR A 101 -9.14 -0.08 -6.65
C TYR A 101 -7.85 0.26 -5.91
N TYR A 102 -7.64 1.52 -5.55
CA TYR A 102 -6.49 1.93 -4.72
C TYR A 102 -6.61 1.42 -3.28
N GLU A 103 -7.82 1.37 -2.70
CA GLU A 103 -8.02 0.76 -1.38
C GLU A 103 -7.68 -0.74 -1.39
N LYS A 104 -8.10 -1.46 -2.42
CA LYS A 104 -7.72 -2.87 -2.61
C LYS A 104 -6.23 -3.03 -2.89
N ALA A 105 -5.61 -2.11 -3.63
CA ALA A 105 -4.17 -2.09 -3.86
C ALA A 105 -3.41 -1.91 -2.54
N LEU A 106 -3.84 -0.97 -1.70
CA LEU A 106 -3.29 -0.75 -0.35
C LEU A 106 -3.35 -2.03 0.48
N ASP A 107 -4.47 -2.74 0.46
CA ASP A 107 -4.63 -4.01 1.16
C ASP A 107 -3.63 -5.07 0.69
N GLY A 108 -3.43 -5.18 -0.64
CA GLY A 108 -2.46 -6.07 -1.26
C GLY A 108 -1.03 -5.73 -0.86
N PHE A 109 -0.61 -4.48 -1.01
CA PHE A 109 0.71 -4.02 -0.62
C PHE A 109 0.97 -4.19 0.89
N TYR A 110 -0.01 -3.82 1.73
CA TYR A 110 0.10 -4.00 3.17
C TYR A 110 0.39 -5.46 3.54
N LYS A 111 -0.34 -6.41 2.96
CA LYS A 111 -0.11 -7.84 3.16
C LYS A 111 1.25 -8.29 2.63
N ALA A 112 1.59 -7.91 1.40
CA ALA A 112 2.85 -8.28 0.77
C ALA A 112 4.06 -7.86 1.61
N PHE A 113 4.15 -6.59 1.99
CA PHE A 113 5.25 -6.04 2.79
C PHE A 113 5.22 -6.46 4.26
N SER A 114 4.06 -6.91 4.78
CA SER A 114 4.00 -7.51 6.13
C SER A 114 4.56 -8.92 6.19
N GLU A 115 4.57 -9.66 5.07
CA GLU A 115 4.95 -11.07 4.99
C GLU A 115 6.36 -11.29 4.43
N ASP A 116 6.91 -10.34 3.68
CA ASP A 116 8.22 -10.45 3.04
C ASP A 116 8.96 -9.11 3.01
N GLU A 117 10.05 -9.01 3.77
CA GLU A 117 10.90 -7.82 3.84
C GLU A 117 11.85 -7.70 2.63
N GLU A 118 11.98 -8.76 1.82
CA GLU A 118 12.87 -8.81 0.66
C GLU A 118 12.18 -8.44 -0.67
N ILE A 119 11.03 -7.76 -0.63
CA ILE A 119 10.36 -7.27 -1.84
C ILE A 119 11.26 -6.24 -2.54
N ASN A 120 11.35 -6.33 -3.88
CA ASN A 120 12.17 -5.45 -4.68
C ASN A 120 11.74 -3.99 -4.52
N GLU A 121 12.71 -3.08 -4.35
CA GLU A 121 12.51 -1.66 -4.06
C GLU A 121 11.65 -0.95 -5.12
N LYS A 122 11.66 -1.38 -6.38
CA LYS A 122 10.81 -0.80 -7.44
C LYS A 122 9.31 -0.82 -7.08
N TYR A 123 8.84 -1.83 -6.35
CA TYR A 123 7.44 -1.92 -5.92
C TYR A 123 7.12 -1.06 -4.68
N THR A 124 8.14 -0.56 -4.00
CA THR A 124 7.99 0.46 -2.96
C THR A 124 7.41 1.75 -3.53
N GLU A 125 7.84 2.15 -4.73
CA GLU A 125 7.31 3.34 -5.39
C GLU A 125 5.83 3.19 -5.74
N ASP A 126 5.41 2.04 -6.26
CA ASP A 126 4.00 1.74 -6.55
C ASP A 126 3.12 1.81 -5.30
N ALA A 127 3.61 1.24 -4.18
CA ALA A 127 2.92 1.27 -2.91
C ALA A 127 2.82 2.71 -2.35
N VAL A 128 3.91 3.49 -2.44
CA VAL A 128 3.95 4.91 -2.05
C VAL A 128 2.99 5.73 -2.91
N ASP A 129 2.95 5.51 -4.22
CA ASP A 129 2.06 6.24 -5.12
C ASP A 129 0.60 5.87 -4.87
N THR A 130 0.30 4.61 -4.56
CA THR A 130 -1.04 4.19 -4.10
C THR A 130 -1.47 4.96 -2.85
N CYS A 131 -0.60 5.08 -1.85
CA CYS A 131 -0.88 5.86 -0.64
C CYS A 131 -1.10 7.35 -0.95
N LYS A 132 -0.27 7.95 -1.83
CA LYS A 132 -0.43 9.34 -2.26
C LYS A 132 -1.76 9.58 -2.98
N GLU A 133 -2.17 8.65 -3.86
CA GLU A 133 -3.45 8.76 -4.55
C GLU A 133 -4.62 8.72 -3.55
N LEU A 134 -4.59 7.78 -2.62
CA LEU A 134 -5.59 7.66 -1.56
C LEU A 134 -5.65 8.91 -0.67
N SER A 135 -4.52 9.49 -0.30
CA SER A 135 -4.46 10.69 0.57
C SER A 135 -5.10 11.95 -0.04
N LYS A 136 -5.52 11.92 -1.31
CA LYS A 136 -6.29 13.01 -1.94
C LYS A 136 -7.77 13.01 -1.52
N TYR A 137 -8.24 11.97 -0.85
CA TYR A 137 -9.64 11.74 -0.48
C TYR A 137 -9.81 11.72 1.03
N GLU A 138 -11.05 11.99 1.48
CA GLU A 138 -11.41 11.80 2.87
C GLU A 138 -11.69 10.31 3.13
N LEU A 139 -10.71 9.63 3.71
CA LEU A 139 -10.74 8.18 3.96
C LEU A 139 -11.29 7.87 5.35
N SER A 140 -11.58 6.60 5.63
CA SER A 140 -11.83 6.15 7.00
C SER A 140 -10.53 6.12 7.82
N ILE A 141 -10.63 6.29 9.13
CA ILE A 141 -9.47 6.20 10.02
C ILE A 141 -8.74 4.85 9.92
N GLU A 142 -9.46 3.78 9.62
CA GLU A 142 -8.85 2.46 9.44
C GLU A 142 -7.96 2.38 8.20
N ILE A 143 -8.32 3.08 7.13
CA ILE A 143 -7.48 3.21 5.93
C ILE A 143 -6.28 4.10 6.23
N ASP A 144 -6.47 5.23 6.91
CA ASP A 144 -5.37 6.13 7.30
C ASP A 144 -4.34 5.39 8.18
N LYS A 145 -4.78 4.58 9.16
CA LYS A 145 -3.90 3.72 9.96
C LYS A 145 -3.11 2.72 9.11
N LYS A 146 -3.74 2.15 8.10
CA LYS A 146 -3.08 1.21 7.20
C LYS A 146 -2.03 1.90 6.33
N ILE A 147 -2.31 3.12 5.85
CA ILE A 147 -1.36 3.97 5.12
C ILE A 147 -0.15 4.28 6.01
N LEU A 148 -0.37 4.74 7.26
CA LEU A 148 0.68 4.98 8.23
C LEU A 148 1.60 3.76 8.39
N ARG A 149 1.00 2.59 8.61
CA ARG A 149 1.75 1.34 8.80
C ARG A 149 2.51 0.91 7.55
N LEU A 150 1.94 1.10 6.37
CA LEU A 150 2.62 0.80 5.12
C LEU A 150 3.81 1.74 4.91
N TYR A 151 3.66 3.04 5.12
CA TYR A 151 4.78 3.99 5.06
C TYR A 151 5.89 3.64 6.06
N GLU A 152 5.54 3.22 7.29
CA GLU A 152 6.53 2.76 8.28
C GLU A 152 7.31 1.53 7.80
N MET A 153 6.63 0.53 7.20
CA MET A 153 7.27 -0.66 6.63
C MET A 153 8.19 -0.33 5.44
N LEU A 154 7.81 0.65 4.63
CA LEU A 154 8.58 1.14 3.48
C LEU A 154 9.69 2.13 3.86
N ASN A 155 9.93 2.34 5.14
CA ASN A 155 10.87 3.33 5.68
C ASN A 155 10.66 4.75 5.13
N LYS A 156 9.40 5.13 4.84
CA LYS A 156 8.97 6.49 4.53
C LYS A 156 8.42 7.15 5.79
N LEU A 157 9.32 7.36 6.76
CA LEU A 157 8.94 7.69 8.14
C LEU A 157 8.35 9.08 8.26
N ASP A 158 8.87 10.05 7.48
CA ASP A 158 8.30 11.39 7.34
C ASP A 158 6.82 11.33 6.92
N LYS A 159 6.48 10.51 5.92
CA LYS A 159 5.10 10.35 5.44
C LYS A 159 4.20 9.60 6.43
N ALA A 160 4.78 8.65 7.17
CA ALA A 160 4.07 7.98 8.24
C ALA A 160 3.70 8.95 9.35
N GLU A 161 4.62 9.84 9.74
CA GLU A 161 4.41 10.90 10.72
C GLU A 161 3.36 11.91 10.24
N ASP A 162 3.46 12.40 9.00
CA ASP A 162 2.46 13.28 8.39
C ASP A 162 1.06 12.66 8.45
N THR A 163 0.95 11.35 8.16
CA THR A 163 -0.32 10.62 8.24
C THR A 163 -0.83 10.55 9.68
N LEU A 164 0.04 10.35 10.66
CA LEU A 164 -0.32 10.36 12.08
C LEU A 164 -0.90 11.72 12.49
N PHE A 165 -0.22 12.81 12.16
CA PHE A 165 -0.70 14.15 12.52
C PHE A 165 -1.98 14.52 11.77
N TYR A 166 -2.15 14.08 10.52
CA TYR A 166 -3.42 14.20 9.81
C TYR A 166 -4.55 13.47 10.55
N MET A 167 -4.35 12.22 11.01
CA MET A 167 -5.35 11.48 11.79
C MET A 167 -5.68 12.19 13.11
N LEU A 168 -4.69 12.72 13.82
CA LEU A 168 -4.90 13.48 15.06
C LEU A 168 -5.76 14.71 14.82
N GLN A 169 -5.49 15.47 13.77
CA GLN A 169 -6.29 16.63 13.38
C GLN A 169 -7.72 16.23 13.01
N LYS A 170 -7.88 15.20 12.19
CA LYS A 170 -9.17 14.69 11.72
C LYS A 170 -10.09 14.19 12.84
N THR A 171 -9.51 13.68 13.91
CA THR A 171 -10.23 13.11 15.06
C THR A 171 -10.26 14.02 16.29
N ASP A 172 -9.84 15.28 16.15
CA ASP A 172 -9.72 16.23 17.27
C ASP A 172 -8.91 15.65 18.45
N ASN A 173 -7.76 15.05 18.13
CA ASN A 173 -6.85 14.41 19.08
C ASN A 173 -7.49 13.25 19.87
N ASP A 174 -8.25 12.39 19.22
CA ASP A 174 -8.81 11.20 19.87
C ASP A 174 -7.72 10.37 20.57
N GLY A 175 -7.98 9.98 21.82
CA GLY A 175 -7.01 9.29 22.65
C GLY A 175 -6.51 7.96 22.06
N SER A 176 -7.33 7.27 21.27
CA SER A 176 -6.92 6.03 20.59
C SER A 176 -5.89 6.29 19.49
N ILE A 177 -5.97 7.43 18.81
CA ILE A 177 -5.01 7.85 17.79
C ILE A 177 -3.70 8.33 18.43
N ILE A 178 -3.79 9.06 19.55
CA ILE A 178 -2.59 9.43 20.33
C ILE A 178 -1.84 8.15 20.76
N LEU A 179 -2.56 7.16 21.28
CA LEU A 179 -1.95 5.87 21.66
C LEU A 179 -1.32 5.13 20.47
N GLU A 180 -1.93 5.19 19.28
CA GLU A 180 -1.33 4.61 18.07
C GLU A 180 -0.04 5.35 17.67
N GLY A 181 -0.02 6.68 17.78
CA GLY A 181 1.18 7.50 17.59
C GLY A 181 2.29 7.15 18.59
N MET A 182 1.97 6.99 19.87
CA MET A 182 2.94 6.55 20.88
C MET A 182 3.52 5.16 20.53
N LYS A 183 2.71 4.23 20.04
CA LYS A 183 3.21 2.93 19.57
C LYS A 183 4.12 3.07 18.36
N PHE A 184 3.77 3.93 17.41
CA PHE A 184 4.59 4.23 16.24
C PHE A 184 5.98 4.73 16.66
N TYR A 185 6.07 5.81 17.44
CA TYR A 185 7.36 6.34 17.90
C TYR A 185 8.14 5.35 18.77
N ASN A 186 7.47 4.55 19.61
CA ASN A 186 8.13 3.52 20.41
C ASN A 186 8.74 2.39 19.56
N ARG A 187 8.21 2.13 18.36
CA ARG A 187 8.86 1.23 17.40
C ARG A 187 10.06 1.91 16.76
N LEU A 188 9.94 3.19 16.40
CA LEU A 188 11.03 3.96 15.80
C LEU A 188 12.23 4.10 16.74
N LYS A 189 12.02 4.33 18.03
CA LYS A 189 13.12 4.38 19.04
C LYS A 189 13.98 3.12 19.10
N LYS A 190 13.52 2.00 18.55
CA LYS A 190 14.27 0.74 18.50
C LYS A 190 15.08 0.58 17.21
N LYS A 191 14.89 1.47 16.23
CA LYS A 191 15.63 1.46 14.97
C LYS A 191 16.99 2.15 15.14
N GLU A 192 17.93 1.80 14.30
CA GLU A 192 19.24 2.47 14.23
C GLU A 192 19.07 3.90 13.69
N LYS A 193 19.93 4.82 14.12
CA LYS A 193 19.84 6.24 13.74
C LYS A 193 19.97 6.45 12.23
N GLU A 194 20.78 5.65 11.59
CA GLU A 194 20.98 5.63 10.14
C GLU A 194 19.66 5.33 9.41
N VAL A 195 18.93 4.31 9.85
CA VAL A 195 17.63 3.92 9.28
C VAL A 195 16.60 5.01 9.45
N LEU A 196 16.60 5.70 10.61
CA LEU A 196 15.69 6.83 10.85
C LEU A 196 16.01 8.00 9.91
N SER A 197 17.30 8.32 9.74
CA SER A 197 17.75 9.40 8.85
C SER A 197 17.44 9.09 7.38
N GLU A 198 17.63 7.84 6.94
CA GLU A 198 17.24 7.38 5.60
C GLU A 198 15.72 7.48 5.36
N GLY A 199 14.92 7.30 6.42
CA GLY A 199 13.48 7.48 6.40
C GLY A 199 13.01 8.93 6.52
N ASN A 200 13.93 9.92 6.48
CA ASN A 200 13.69 11.35 6.66
C ASN A 200 13.01 11.71 8.00
N LEU A 201 13.29 10.94 9.06
CA LEU A 201 12.80 11.22 10.42
C LEU A 201 13.91 10.92 11.43
N PRO A 202 14.88 11.84 11.60
CA PRO A 202 16.02 11.65 12.49
C PRO A 202 15.58 11.46 13.95
N PHE A 203 16.46 10.86 14.76
CA PHE A 203 16.14 10.46 16.14
C PHE A 203 15.63 11.62 17.01
N GLU A 204 16.16 12.81 16.80
CA GLU A 204 15.77 14.02 17.53
C GLU A 204 14.28 14.37 17.25
N GLU A 205 13.81 14.22 15.99
CA GLU A 205 12.40 14.45 15.63
C GLU A 205 11.49 13.37 16.22
N VAL A 206 11.96 12.11 16.33
CA VAL A 206 11.22 11.05 17.04
C VAL A 206 11.00 11.41 18.51
N GLU A 207 12.00 12.00 19.20
CA GLU A 207 11.86 12.44 20.58
C GLU A 207 10.91 13.64 20.71
N ASP A 208 10.99 14.59 19.79
CA ASP A 208 10.07 15.74 19.73
C ASP A 208 8.63 15.31 19.47
N GLY A 209 8.41 14.34 18.58
CA GLY A 209 7.10 13.77 18.32
C GLY A 209 6.48 13.08 19.54
N ILE A 210 7.27 12.35 20.32
CA ILE A 210 6.81 11.76 21.60
C ILE A 210 6.39 12.87 22.57
N ALA A 211 7.23 13.87 22.77
CA ALA A 211 6.95 14.98 23.67
C ALA A 211 5.69 15.76 23.26
N GLU A 212 5.44 15.88 21.94
CA GLU A 212 4.22 16.48 21.41
C GLU A 212 2.97 15.65 21.77
N LEU A 213 3.04 14.32 21.61
CA LEU A 213 1.91 13.45 21.96
C LEU A 213 1.64 13.43 23.47
N GLU A 214 2.68 13.45 24.31
CA GLU A 214 2.56 13.56 25.76
C GLU A 214 1.83 14.87 26.16
N ARG A 215 2.21 15.99 25.55
CA ARG A 215 1.51 17.27 25.77
C ARG A 215 0.03 17.21 25.39
N ARG A 216 -0.31 16.52 24.30
CA ARG A 216 -1.72 16.33 23.88
C ARG A 216 -2.50 15.43 24.84
N MET A 217 -1.83 14.53 25.55
CA MET A 217 -2.44 13.71 26.62
C MET A 217 -2.58 14.46 27.95
N GLY A 218 -1.97 15.63 28.09
CA GLY A 218 -1.97 16.41 29.35
C GLY A 218 -1.01 15.85 30.40
N ILE A 219 0.04 15.19 29.98
CA ILE A 219 1.11 14.64 30.83
C ILE A 219 2.34 15.53 30.74
#